data_e7accfc59eb1367cac046ae3b9c92b16
#
_entry.id   e7accfc59eb1367cac046ae3b9c92b16
#
_cell.length_a   1.000
_cell.length_b   1.000
_cell.length_c   1.000
_cell.angle_alpha   90.00
_cell.angle_beta   90.00
_cell.angle_gamma   90.00
#
_symmetry.space_group_name_H-M   'P 1'
#
loop_
_entity.id
_entity.type
_entity.pdbx_description
1 polymer ?
#
loop_
_entity_poly.entity_id
_entity_poly.type
_entity_poly.pdbx_seq_one_letter_code
_entity_poly.pdbx_strand_id
1 'polypeptide(L)'
;EASWEEAFAHVDERLGAILADGDRDAVGFYLGNPNAHTLDGLVHLRALIKSLGTKNVFSATSVDQLPKQISSALMFGAGLSIAIPDIDRTDHILILGANPLASNGSLMTAPDYRGRLRSIQERGGKVVVVDPRRSRTAEVADEHHFIRPGRDALLLAAVAQVLLDEELAQ
;
A
#
# COMPACT_ATOMS: atom_id res chain seq x y z
N GLU A 1 -0.50 16.13 -32.25
CA GLU A 1 -1.81 15.46 -32.09
C GLU A 1 -1.87 14.34 -33.12
N ALA A 2 -2.44 13.19 -32.77
CA ALA A 2 -2.63 12.02 -33.62
C ALA A 2 -4.02 11.43 -33.38
N SER A 3 -4.58 10.78 -34.39
CA SER A 3 -5.79 9.98 -34.23
C SER A 3 -5.51 8.68 -33.47
N TRP A 4 -6.55 7.99 -33.01
CA TRP A 4 -6.39 6.68 -32.39
C TRP A 4 -5.85 5.64 -33.38
N GLU A 5 -6.27 5.69 -34.63
CA GLU A 5 -5.79 4.81 -35.70
C GLU A 5 -4.30 4.99 -35.93
N GLU A 6 -3.81 6.22 -36.02
CA GLU A 6 -2.38 6.53 -36.18
C GLU A 6 -1.58 6.06 -34.96
N ALA A 7 -2.11 6.26 -33.74
CA ALA A 7 -1.44 5.83 -32.52
C ALA A 7 -1.32 4.31 -32.43
N PHE A 8 -2.39 3.56 -32.73
CA PHE A 8 -2.35 2.11 -32.75
C PHE A 8 -1.44 1.56 -33.85
N ALA A 9 -1.50 2.11 -35.07
CA ALA A 9 -0.62 1.70 -36.15
C ALA A 9 0.85 1.90 -35.79
N HIS A 10 1.19 2.99 -35.12
CA HIS A 10 2.56 3.24 -34.65
C HIS A 10 3.00 2.24 -33.59
N VAL A 11 2.11 1.90 -32.63
CA VAL A 11 2.40 0.89 -31.59
C VAL A 11 2.60 -0.47 -32.25
N ASP A 12 1.73 -0.88 -33.15
CA ASP A 12 1.82 -2.19 -33.84
C ASP A 12 3.12 -2.31 -34.66
N GLU A 13 3.50 -1.28 -35.39
CA GLU A 13 4.77 -1.23 -36.13
C GLU A 13 5.97 -1.40 -35.20
N ARG A 14 6.05 -0.60 -34.14
CA ARG A 14 7.19 -0.58 -33.23
C ARG A 14 7.28 -1.85 -32.38
N LEU A 15 6.17 -2.26 -31.81
CA LEU A 15 6.11 -3.46 -30.98
C LEU A 15 6.36 -4.71 -31.83
N GLY A 16 5.76 -4.77 -33.04
CA GLY A 16 6.01 -5.84 -33.99
C GLY A 16 7.47 -5.97 -34.38
N ALA A 17 8.15 -4.85 -34.65
CA ALA A 17 9.58 -4.84 -34.95
C ALA A 17 10.43 -5.37 -33.77
N ILE A 18 10.13 -4.98 -32.53
CA ILE A 18 10.86 -5.46 -31.34
C ILE A 18 10.64 -6.97 -31.14
N LEU A 19 9.45 -7.48 -31.41
CA LEU A 19 9.11 -8.89 -31.22
C LEU A 19 9.49 -9.80 -32.40
N ALA A 20 9.93 -9.23 -33.52
CA ALA A 20 10.25 -9.97 -34.73
C ALA A 20 11.38 -11.00 -34.52
N ASP A 21 12.33 -10.70 -33.64
CA ASP A 21 13.46 -11.57 -33.30
C ASP A 21 13.11 -12.70 -32.33
N GLY A 22 11.86 -12.74 -31.87
CA GLY A 22 11.35 -13.76 -30.94
C GLY A 22 11.70 -13.55 -29.47
N ASP A 23 12.49 -12.53 -29.15
CA ASP A 23 12.81 -12.16 -27.76
C ASP A 23 11.62 -11.44 -27.11
N ARG A 24 10.81 -12.18 -26.36
CA ARG A 24 9.66 -11.63 -25.62
C ARG A 24 10.07 -10.73 -24.48
N ASP A 25 11.23 -10.97 -23.90
CA ASP A 25 11.75 -10.22 -22.74
C ASP A 25 12.40 -8.88 -23.16
N ALA A 26 12.48 -8.58 -24.48
CA ALA A 26 12.79 -7.24 -25.00
C ALA A 26 11.70 -6.20 -24.65
N VAL A 27 10.50 -6.66 -24.27
CA VAL A 27 9.39 -5.78 -23.84
C VAL A 27 9.25 -5.87 -22.32
N GLY A 28 9.19 -4.71 -21.66
CA GLY A 28 8.96 -4.64 -20.21
C GLY A 28 7.71 -3.83 -19.87
N PHE A 29 7.04 -4.22 -18.78
CA PHE A 29 5.93 -3.47 -18.19
C PHE A 29 6.33 -2.91 -16.84
N TYR A 30 6.09 -1.63 -16.62
CA TYR A 30 6.12 -1.02 -15.30
C TYR A 30 4.72 -0.54 -14.94
N LEU A 31 4.10 -1.23 -13.96
CA LEU A 31 2.71 -1.01 -13.60
C LEU A 31 2.60 0.02 -12.49
N GLY A 32 1.87 1.08 -12.76
CA GLY A 32 1.57 2.13 -11.79
C GLY A 32 0.25 1.89 -11.05
N ASN A 33 0.07 2.63 -9.96
CA ASN A 33 -1.13 2.57 -9.11
C ASN A 33 -2.46 2.80 -9.85
N PRO A 34 -2.58 3.69 -10.86
CA PRO A 34 -3.84 3.89 -11.58
C PRO A 34 -4.44 2.62 -12.17
N ASN A 35 -3.60 1.65 -12.59
CA ASN A 35 -4.09 0.37 -13.14
C ASN A 35 -4.87 -0.47 -12.12
N ALA A 36 -4.63 -0.30 -10.81
CA ALA A 36 -5.38 -0.96 -9.76
C ALA A 36 -6.73 -0.28 -9.47
N HIS A 37 -6.98 0.92 -10.00
CA HIS A 37 -8.17 1.73 -9.74
C HIS A 37 -9.04 1.92 -10.98
N THR A 38 -8.69 1.31 -12.10
CA THR A 38 -9.48 1.33 -13.34
C THR A 38 -9.88 -0.08 -13.73
N LEU A 39 -11.17 -0.27 -14.01
CA LEU A 39 -11.70 -1.59 -14.40
C LEU A 39 -11.02 -2.11 -15.67
N ASP A 40 -10.85 -1.25 -16.66
CA ASP A 40 -10.19 -1.60 -17.93
C ASP A 40 -8.75 -2.07 -17.71
N GLY A 41 -7.99 -1.38 -16.85
CA GLY A 41 -6.64 -1.80 -16.47
C GLY A 41 -6.62 -3.18 -15.82
N LEU A 42 -7.51 -3.43 -14.87
CA LEU A 42 -7.60 -4.72 -14.19
C LEU A 42 -7.96 -5.87 -15.11
N VAL A 43 -8.90 -5.65 -16.04
CA VAL A 43 -9.43 -6.71 -16.93
C VAL A 43 -8.47 -6.97 -18.09
N HIS A 44 -7.98 -5.93 -18.76
CA HIS A 44 -7.26 -6.09 -20.03
C HIS A 44 -5.74 -6.22 -19.87
N LEU A 45 -5.14 -5.59 -18.85
CA LEU A 45 -3.69 -5.58 -18.69
C LEU A 45 -3.10 -6.99 -18.54
N ARG A 46 -3.76 -7.86 -17.77
CA ARG A 46 -3.29 -9.24 -17.59
C ARG A 46 -3.33 -10.03 -18.89
N ALA A 47 -4.36 -9.85 -19.70
CA ALA A 47 -4.48 -10.48 -21.00
C ALA A 47 -3.39 -9.99 -21.95
N LEU A 48 -3.13 -8.68 -21.99
CA LEU A 48 -2.06 -8.07 -22.79
C LEU A 48 -0.68 -8.63 -22.41
N ILE A 49 -0.33 -8.60 -21.13
CA ILE A 49 0.97 -9.13 -20.66
C ILE A 49 1.12 -10.60 -21.04
N LYS A 50 0.07 -11.41 -20.84
CA LYS A 50 0.08 -12.82 -21.19
C LYS A 50 0.24 -13.06 -22.69
N SER A 51 -0.39 -12.24 -23.54
CA SER A 51 -0.29 -12.35 -25.00
C SER A 51 1.10 -12.04 -25.51
N LEU A 52 1.77 -11.05 -24.91
CA LEU A 52 3.15 -10.69 -25.23
C LEU A 52 4.16 -11.72 -24.71
N GLY A 53 3.86 -12.41 -23.61
CA GLY A 53 4.67 -13.51 -23.09
C GLY A 53 5.96 -13.08 -22.41
N THR A 54 6.12 -11.80 -22.09
CA THR A 54 7.30 -11.29 -21.38
C THR A 54 7.27 -11.64 -19.90
N LYS A 55 8.45 -11.85 -19.31
CA LYS A 55 8.65 -12.00 -17.86
C LYS A 55 8.99 -10.68 -17.18
N ASN A 56 9.27 -9.62 -17.94
CA ASN A 56 9.67 -8.32 -17.45
C ASN A 56 8.45 -7.49 -17.01
N VAL A 57 7.89 -7.86 -15.87
CA VAL A 57 6.73 -7.16 -15.29
C VAL A 57 7.12 -6.63 -13.91
N PHE A 58 7.10 -5.31 -13.77
CA PHE A 58 7.55 -4.60 -12.59
C PHE A 58 6.46 -3.70 -12.03
N SER A 59 6.46 -3.50 -10.74
CA SER A 59 5.59 -2.53 -10.06
C SER A 59 6.23 -2.03 -8.77
N ALA A 60 5.67 -1.00 -8.17
CA ALA A 60 6.10 -0.52 -6.87
C ALA A 60 5.79 -1.52 -5.72
N THR A 61 4.96 -2.51 -5.96
CA THR A 61 4.45 -3.46 -4.95
C THR A 61 5.56 -4.12 -4.14
N SER A 62 6.68 -4.48 -4.77
CA SER A 62 7.79 -5.17 -4.09
C SER A 62 8.45 -4.35 -2.98
N VAL A 63 8.43 -3.01 -3.09
CA VAL A 63 9.02 -2.10 -2.08
C VAL A 63 7.95 -1.45 -1.20
N ASP A 64 6.73 -1.32 -1.71
CA ASP A 64 5.63 -0.59 -1.09
C ASP A 64 4.72 -1.51 -0.26
N GLN A 65 4.23 -2.59 -0.84
CA GLN A 65 3.16 -3.39 -0.25
C GLN A 65 3.51 -4.84 0.05
N LEU A 66 4.54 -5.40 -0.56
CA LEU A 66 4.87 -6.82 -0.46
C LEU A 66 5.04 -7.31 0.99
N PRO A 67 5.71 -6.59 1.89
CA PRO A 67 5.81 -7.00 3.30
C PRO A 67 4.44 -7.16 3.96
N LYS A 68 3.51 -6.25 3.68
CA LYS A 68 2.13 -6.30 4.19
C LYS A 68 1.35 -7.47 3.59
N GLN A 69 1.52 -7.73 2.29
CA GLN A 69 0.88 -8.85 1.62
C GLN A 69 1.40 -10.20 2.13
N ILE A 70 2.70 -10.31 2.42
CA ILE A 70 3.29 -11.51 3.00
C ILE A 70 2.72 -11.75 4.41
N SER A 71 2.70 -10.74 5.27
CA SER A 71 2.13 -10.88 6.61
C SER A 71 0.63 -11.21 6.56
N SER A 72 -0.13 -10.61 5.64
CA SER A 72 -1.54 -10.96 5.42
C SER A 72 -1.71 -12.40 4.98
N ALA A 73 -0.87 -12.89 4.07
CA ALA A 73 -0.91 -14.29 3.63
C ALA A 73 -0.62 -15.26 4.77
N LEU A 74 0.35 -14.94 5.63
CA LEU A 74 0.71 -15.77 6.78
C LEU A 74 -0.36 -15.75 7.88
N MET A 75 -0.99 -14.62 8.13
CA MET A 75 -1.99 -14.45 9.20
C MET A 75 -3.40 -14.87 8.78
N PHE A 76 -3.78 -14.61 7.54
CA PHE A 76 -5.15 -14.74 7.06
C PHE A 76 -5.32 -15.69 5.86
N GLY A 77 -4.22 -16.28 5.39
CA GLY A 77 -4.22 -17.24 4.27
C GLY A 77 -4.26 -16.60 2.88
N ALA A 78 -4.39 -15.28 2.76
CA ALA A 78 -4.38 -14.60 1.46
C ALA A 78 -3.69 -13.23 1.54
N GLY A 79 -2.82 -12.93 0.59
CA GLY A 79 -2.01 -11.71 0.57
C GLY A 79 -2.80 -10.40 0.39
N LEU A 80 -4.04 -10.48 -0.10
CA LEU A 80 -4.93 -9.33 -0.25
C LEU A 80 -6.03 -9.28 0.83
N SER A 81 -5.91 -10.06 1.89
CA SER A 81 -6.74 -9.93 3.08
C SER A 81 -6.28 -8.73 3.91
N ILE A 82 -6.76 -7.55 3.55
CA ILE A 82 -6.31 -6.29 4.16
C ILE A 82 -7.11 -6.05 5.43
N ALA A 83 -6.42 -5.99 6.57
CA ALA A 83 -7.03 -5.61 7.82
C ALA A 83 -7.42 -4.12 7.80
N ILE A 84 -8.67 -3.83 8.08
CA ILE A 84 -9.20 -2.46 8.18
C ILE A 84 -9.41 -2.14 9.66
N PRO A 85 -8.75 -1.11 10.21
CA PRO A 85 -8.94 -0.73 11.60
C PRO A 85 -10.34 -0.16 11.81
N ASP A 86 -10.97 -0.52 12.92
CA ASP A 86 -12.27 0.01 13.33
C ASP A 86 -12.11 1.41 13.95
N ILE A 87 -11.75 2.37 13.11
CA ILE A 87 -11.42 3.72 13.52
C ILE A 87 -12.63 4.49 14.13
N ASP A 88 -13.85 4.10 13.77
CA ASP A 88 -15.05 4.81 14.23
C ASP A 88 -15.46 4.43 15.66
N ARG A 89 -15.02 3.26 16.14
CA ARG A 89 -15.40 2.73 17.46
C ARG A 89 -14.25 2.58 18.44
N THR A 90 -12.99 2.70 17.97
CA THR A 90 -11.84 2.62 18.87
C THR A 90 -11.65 3.91 19.67
N ASP A 91 -11.28 3.78 20.93
CA ASP A 91 -10.86 4.90 21.78
C ASP A 91 -9.34 5.05 21.84
N HIS A 92 -8.59 4.09 21.26
CA HIS A 92 -7.14 4.14 21.17
C HIS A 92 -6.68 3.68 19.79
N ILE A 93 -5.88 4.49 19.12
CA ILE A 93 -5.25 4.09 17.86
C ILE A 93 -3.75 4.34 17.89
N LEU A 94 -2.98 3.31 17.57
CA LEU A 94 -1.54 3.37 17.36
C LEU A 94 -1.24 3.27 15.87
N ILE A 95 -0.62 4.30 15.31
CA ILE A 95 -0.25 4.37 13.89
C ILE A 95 1.27 4.27 13.78
N LEU A 96 1.75 3.21 13.13
CA LEU A 96 3.17 2.93 12.95
C LEU A 96 3.58 3.16 11.49
N GLY A 97 4.45 4.15 11.25
CA GLY A 97 5.05 4.43 9.94
C GLY A 97 4.05 4.74 8.82
N ALA A 98 2.84 5.17 9.15
CA ALA A 98 1.80 5.47 8.18
C ALA A 98 1.35 6.94 8.26
N ASN A 99 1.00 7.50 7.10
CA ASN A 99 0.54 8.88 6.99
C ASN A 99 -0.85 8.95 6.31
N PRO A 100 -1.92 8.47 6.96
CA PRO A 100 -3.25 8.41 6.35
C PRO A 100 -3.81 9.78 5.95
N LEU A 101 -3.37 10.88 6.54
CA LEU A 101 -3.77 12.22 6.08
C LEU A 101 -3.15 12.62 4.73
N ALA A 102 -2.16 11.88 4.23
CA ALA A 102 -1.64 12.05 2.88
C ALA A 102 -2.14 10.98 1.91
N SER A 103 -2.34 9.74 2.39
CA SER A 103 -2.66 8.58 1.56
C SER A 103 -4.10 8.09 1.66
N ASN A 104 -4.96 8.73 2.45
CA ASN A 104 -6.30 8.24 2.79
C ASN A 104 -6.30 6.81 3.37
N GLY A 105 -5.21 6.39 4.00
CA GLY A 105 -5.06 5.03 4.52
C GLY A 105 -4.65 4.00 3.47
N SER A 106 -4.22 4.43 2.27
CA SER A 106 -3.83 3.56 1.15
C SER A 106 -4.92 2.54 0.80
N LEU A 107 -4.63 1.25 0.90
CA LEU A 107 -5.60 0.18 0.59
C LEU A 107 -6.82 0.15 1.53
N MET A 108 -6.73 0.69 2.72
CA MET A 108 -7.85 0.78 3.66
C MET A 108 -8.86 1.87 3.30
N THR A 109 -8.47 2.84 2.52
CA THR A 109 -9.21 4.03 2.07
C THR A 109 -10.43 4.38 2.92
N ALA A 110 -10.29 5.31 3.85
CA ALA A 110 -11.39 5.80 4.67
C ALA A 110 -11.68 7.26 4.32
N PRO A 111 -12.90 7.61 3.92
CA PRO A 111 -13.26 9.01 3.68
C PRO A 111 -13.14 9.80 4.98
N ASP A 112 -12.75 11.07 4.84
CA ASP A 112 -12.56 12.00 5.97
C ASP A 112 -11.72 11.41 7.12
N TYR A 113 -10.54 10.91 6.80
CA TYR A 113 -9.65 10.32 7.80
C TYR A 113 -9.31 11.31 8.95
N ARG A 114 -9.19 12.60 8.62
CA ARG A 114 -8.95 13.66 9.62
C ARG A 114 -10.10 13.79 10.60
N GLY A 115 -11.34 13.83 10.13
CA GLY A 115 -12.54 13.89 10.99
C GLY A 115 -12.65 12.65 11.87
N ARG A 116 -12.34 11.48 11.34
CA ARG A 116 -12.36 10.23 12.12
C ARG A 116 -11.31 10.21 13.23
N LEU A 117 -10.08 10.67 13.00
CA LEU A 117 -9.09 10.82 14.07
C LEU A 117 -9.54 11.82 15.13
N ARG A 118 -10.10 12.97 14.71
CA ARG A 118 -10.66 13.97 15.64
C ARG A 118 -11.79 13.39 16.48
N SER A 119 -12.65 12.58 15.90
CA SER A 119 -13.76 11.93 16.62
C SER A 119 -13.27 10.99 17.73
N ILE A 120 -12.12 10.32 17.54
CA ILE A 120 -11.49 9.56 18.64
C ILE A 120 -11.14 10.50 19.81
N GLN A 121 -10.49 11.62 19.51
CA GLN A 121 -10.07 12.60 20.52
C GLN A 121 -11.27 13.27 21.21
N GLU A 122 -12.30 13.64 20.46
CA GLU A 122 -13.53 14.28 20.98
C GLU A 122 -14.31 13.39 21.97
N ARG A 123 -14.26 12.06 21.79
CA ARG A 123 -14.86 11.12 22.75
C ARG A 123 -13.92 10.69 23.89
N GLY A 124 -12.77 11.40 24.06
CA GLY A 124 -11.81 11.15 25.14
C GLY A 124 -10.80 10.06 24.85
N GLY A 125 -10.75 9.56 23.61
CA GLY A 125 -9.78 8.58 23.16
C GLY A 125 -8.43 9.21 22.79
N LYS A 126 -7.49 8.40 22.30
CA LYS A 126 -6.11 8.81 22.05
C LYS A 126 -5.61 8.35 20.69
N VAL A 127 -4.92 9.24 19.99
CA VAL A 127 -4.23 8.99 18.73
C VAL A 127 -2.72 9.07 18.97
N VAL A 128 -2.02 7.97 18.83
CA VAL A 128 -0.56 7.88 18.99
C VAL A 128 0.08 7.55 17.64
N VAL A 129 1.09 8.31 17.25
CA VAL A 129 1.84 8.09 16.01
C VAL A 129 3.30 7.80 16.34
N VAL A 130 3.83 6.73 15.77
CA VAL A 130 5.27 6.41 15.77
C VAL A 130 5.76 6.50 14.33
N ASP A 131 6.62 7.48 14.05
CA ASP A 131 7.10 7.75 12.70
C ASP A 131 8.49 8.42 12.79
N PRO A 132 9.45 8.07 11.92
CA PRO A 132 10.75 8.73 11.88
C PRO A 132 10.65 10.21 11.47
N ARG A 133 9.51 10.63 10.95
CA ARG A 133 9.22 12.00 10.50
C ARG A 133 7.92 12.51 11.14
N ARG A 134 7.91 13.79 11.50
CA ARG A 134 6.66 14.46 11.88
C ARG A 134 5.80 14.69 10.64
N SER A 135 4.99 13.69 10.33
CA SER A 135 4.06 13.68 9.20
C SER A 135 2.79 14.50 9.50
N ARG A 136 1.98 14.78 8.48
CA ARG A 136 0.67 15.44 8.66
C ARG A 136 -0.23 14.72 9.67
N THR A 137 -0.14 13.41 9.75
CA THR A 137 -0.88 12.61 10.73
C THR A 137 -0.28 12.79 12.13
N ALA A 138 1.04 12.82 12.25
CA ALA A 138 1.72 13.08 13.51
C ALA A 138 1.45 14.50 14.05
N GLU A 139 1.21 15.48 13.17
CA GLU A 139 0.88 16.86 13.57
C GLU A 139 -0.48 17.00 14.28
N VAL A 140 -1.41 16.08 14.00
CA VAL A 140 -2.76 16.11 14.59
C VAL A 140 -2.96 15.02 15.66
N ALA A 141 -1.97 14.19 15.90
CA ALA A 141 -1.98 13.17 16.93
C ALA A 141 -1.82 13.80 18.33
N ASP A 142 -2.32 13.10 19.34
CA ASP A 142 -2.10 13.48 20.75
C ASP A 142 -0.66 13.24 21.18
N GLU A 143 -0.03 12.19 20.62
CA GLU A 143 1.38 11.87 20.85
C GLU A 143 2.08 11.50 19.56
N HIS A 144 3.32 11.96 19.41
CA HIS A 144 4.21 11.55 18.35
C HIS A 144 5.56 11.12 18.92
N HIS A 145 5.95 9.89 18.62
CA HIS A 145 7.23 9.33 19.03
C HIS A 145 8.11 9.09 17.81
N PHE A 146 9.31 9.68 17.83
CA PHE A 146 10.30 9.43 16.80
C PHE A 146 10.89 8.03 16.93
N ILE A 147 10.99 7.34 15.82
CA ILE A 147 11.64 6.02 15.74
C ILE A 147 12.77 6.07 14.70
N ARG A 148 13.86 5.35 14.96
CA ARG A 148 14.88 5.19 13.91
C ARG A 148 14.36 4.26 12.83
N PRO A 149 14.52 4.60 11.54
CA PRO A 149 14.13 3.71 10.44
C PRO A 149 14.67 2.27 10.63
N GLY A 150 13.84 1.28 10.35
CA GLY A 150 14.16 -0.14 10.52
C GLY A 150 14.14 -0.66 11.96
N ARG A 151 13.57 0.09 12.92
CA ARG A 151 13.46 -0.34 14.32
C ARG A 151 12.04 -0.71 14.74
N ASP A 152 11.09 -0.68 13.84
CA ASP A 152 9.68 -0.99 14.11
C ASP A 152 9.50 -2.39 14.71
N ALA A 153 10.18 -3.40 14.15
CA ALA A 153 10.14 -4.77 14.67
C ALA A 153 10.66 -4.87 16.12
N LEU A 154 11.68 -4.10 16.48
CA LEU A 154 12.20 -4.06 17.85
C LEU A 154 11.23 -3.38 18.80
N LEU A 155 10.57 -2.32 18.38
CA LEU A 155 9.51 -1.68 19.15
C LEU A 155 8.37 -2.66 19.42
N LEU A 156 7.89 -3.35 18.38
CA LEU A 156 6.80 -4.33 18.53
C LEU A 156 7.20 -5.51 19.43
N ALA A 157 8.45 -5.99 19.32
CA ALA A 157 8.96 -7.04 20.20
C ALA A 157 9.03 -6.57 21.67
N ALA A 158 9.45 -5.32 21.90
CA ALA A 158 9.48 -4.75 23.26
C ALA A 158 8.07 -4.59 23.84
N VAL A 159 7.09 -4.14 23.03
CA VAL A 159 5.69 -4.09 23.44
C VAL A 159 5.16 -5.48 23.79
N ALA A 160 5.45 -6.48 22.95
CA ALA A 160 5.03 -7.85 23.21
C ALA A 160 5.65 -8.40 24.51
N GLN A 161 6.92 -8.08 24.77
CA GLN A 161 7.58 -8.48 26.01
C GLN A 161 6.90 -7.87 27.24
N VAL A 162 6.61 -6.57 27.21
CA VAL A 162 5.92 -5.89 28.33
C VAL A 162 4.53 -6.52 28.57
N LEU A 163 3.78 -6.81 27.50
CA LEU A 163 2.48 -7.47 27.62
C LEU A 163 2.57 -8.86 28.29
N LEU A 164 3.64 -9.60 28.01
CA LEU A 164 3.88 -10.92 28.62
C LEU A 164 4.37 -10.80 30.07
N ASP A 165 5.34 -9.92 30.33
CA ASP A 165 5.94 -9.72 31.66
C ASP A 165 4.94 -9.17 32.68
N GLU A 166 4.01 -8.34 32.23
CA GLU A 166 2.94 -7.75 33.05
C GLU A 166 1.63 -8.56 33.03
N GLU A 167 1.64 -9.76 32.43
CA GLU A 167 0.48 -10.67 32.33
C GLU A 167 -0.77 -10.01 31.70
N LEU A 168 -0.57 -9.04 30.80
CA LEU A 168 -1.62 -8.32 30.09
C LEU A 168 -2.14 -9.06 28.84
N ALA A 169 -1.44 -10.10 28.41
CA ALA A 169 -1.86 -10.97 27.32
C ALA A 169 -2.75 -12.09 27.85
N GLN A 170 -4.00 -12.17 27.32
CA GLN A 170 -4.94 -13.26 27.63
C GLN A 170 -4.94 -14.30 26.51
#